data_52dfc53a6363a327dfb8e03d1857428d
#
_entry.id   52dfc53a6363a327dfb8e03d1857428d
#
_cell.length_a   1.000
_cell.length_b   1.000
_cell.length_c   1.000
_cell.angle_alpha   90.00
_cell.angle_beta   90.00
_cell.angle_gamma   90.00
#
_symmetry.space_group_name_H-M   'P 1'
#
loop_
_entity.id
_entity.type
_entity.pdbx_description
1 polymer ?
#
loop_
_entity_poly.entity_id
_entity_poly.type
_entity_poly.pdbx_seq_one_letter_code
_entity_poly.pdbx_strand_id
1 'polypeptide(L)'
;SNHMSNLLVQNIKHTNGTTAMTVDSSGRMLQPNLPCYKAYYTQSGAWTHNGNGNGNAVRFNNTEFNQGFDLTNINGSGQISPPVNGVYFISARFLVDSSTSAGNAYVTIQKNYTGTSASQANNYMATAYPYMTGSQFGDVNISTLIDLTTSDYFIIRKGDTLPYYGD
;
A
#
# COMPACT_ATOMS: atom_id res chain seq x y z
N SER A 1 28.50 -36.39 24.49
CA SER A 1 27.07 -36.04 24.63
C SER A 1 26.85 -34.63 24.13
N ASN A 2 26.06 -34.47 23.08
CA ASN A 2 25.66 -33.14 22.60
C ASN A 2 24.69 -32.55 23.61
N HIS A 3 25.18 -31.66 24.46
CA HIS A 3 24.30 -30.83 25.28
C HIS A 3 23.63 -29.77 24.36
N MET A 4 22.38 -29.99 24.01
CA MET A 4 21.56 -28.95 23.38
C MET A 4 21.08 -28.00 24.47
N SER A 5 21.44 -26.73 24.37
CA SER A 5 20.92 -25.67 25.24
C SER A 5 19.63 -25.14 24.65
N ASN A 6 18.54 -25.18 25.38
CA ASN A 6 17.27 -24.59 25.01
C ASN A 6 17.10 -23.25 25.74
N LEU A 7 16.78 -22.21 25.02
CA LEU A 7 16.36 -20.92 25.56
C LEU A 7 14.84 -20.90 25.62
N LEU A 8 14.26 -20.91 26.81
CA LEU A 8 12.82 -20.85 27.03
C LEU A 8 12.43 -19.40 27.33
N VAL A 9 11.89 -18.71 26.34
CA VAL A 9 11.43 -17.33 26.51
C VAL A 9 10.02 -17.18 25.98
N GLN A 10 9.18 -16.43 26.70
CA GLN A 10 7.85 -16.05 26.24
C GLN A 10 7.87 -14.72 25.51
N ASN A 11 8.67 -13.76 25.94
CA ASN A 11 8.76 -12.44 25.37
C ASN A 11 10.21 -12.00 25.19
N ILE A 12 10.49 -11.37 24.04
CA ILE A 12 11.68 -10.61 23.79
C ILE A 12 11.28 -9.14 23.78
N LYS A 13 11.94 -8.34 24.63
CA LYS A 13 11.58 -6.92 24.84
C LYS A 13 12.77 -6.02 24.62
N HIS A 14 12.48 -4.78 24.20
CA HIS A 14 13.43 -3.66 24.28
C HIS A 14 13.67 -3.30 25.75
N THR A 15 14.79 -2.64 26.04
CA THR A 15 15.16 -2.23 27.42
C THR A 15 14.14 -1.29 28.09
N ASN A 16 13.30 -0.59 27.32
CA ASN A 16 12.19 0.21 27.84
C ASN A 16 10.92 -0.60 28.19
N GLY A 17 10.99 -1.94 28.07
CA GLY A 17 9.88 -2.85 28.37
C GLY A 17 8.94 -3.15 27.21
N THR A 18 9.07 -2.47 26.05
CA THR A 18 8.24 -2.73 24.87
C THR A 18 8.52 -4.12 24.30
N THR A 19 7.49 -4.91 24.09
CA THR A 19 7.60 -6.25 23.53
C THR A 19 7.87 -6.19 22.04
N ALA A 20 9.00 -6.74 21.60
CA ALA A 20 9.34 -6.90 20.20
C ALA A 20 8.77 -8.20 19.61
N MET A 21 8.78 -9.27 20.40
CA MET A 21 8.33 -10.60 19.97
C MET A 21 7.74 -11.37 21.16
N THR A 22 6.71 -12.15 20.88
CA THR A 22 6.12 -13.10 21.84
C THR A 22 6.11 -14.48 21.23
N VAL A 23 6.42 -15.51 22.02
CA VAL A 23 6.14 -16.91 21.69
C VAL A 23 4.88 -17.31 22.44
N ASP A 24 3.82 -17.65 21.71
CA ASP A 24 2.56 -18.05 22.33
C ASP A 24 2.59 -19.51 22.83
N SER A 25 1.53 -19.92 23.52
CA SER A 25 1.43 -21.29 24.10
C SER A 25 1.44 -22.41 23.04
N SER A 26 1.24 -22.09 21.78
CA SER A 26 1.32 -23.03 20.65
C SER A 26 2.69 -22.98 19.93
N GLY A 27 3.66 -22.22 20.47
CA GLY A 27 5.00 -22.08 19.89
C GLY A 27 5.08 -21.14 18.67
N ARG A 28 4.06 -20.33 18.41
CA ARG A 28 4.05 -19.38 17.29
C ARG A 28 4.73 -18.07 17.70
N MET A 29 5.54 -17.52 16.81
CA MET A 29 6.12 -16.19 16.98
C MET A 29 5.15 -15.11 16.53
N LEU A 30 4.87 -14.17 17.42
CA LEU A 30 4.05 -13.00 17.18
C LEU A 30 4.92 -11.74 17.26
N GLN A 31 4.77 -10.86 16.29
CA GLN A 31 5.47 -9.56 16.22
C GLN A 31 4.43 -8.43 16.28
N PRO A 32 3.99 -8.04 17.49
CA PRO A 32 2.86 -7.12 17.66
C PRO A 32 3.13 -5.71 17.15
N ASN A 33 4.39 -5.33 16.96
CA ASN A 33 4.80 -3.99 16.49
C ASN A 33 5.36 -4.00 15.07
N LEU A 34 5.18 -5.08 14.29
CA LEU A 34 5.57 -5.09 12.89
C LEU A 34 4.66 -4.13 12.10
N PRO A 35 5.21 -3.08 11.46
CA PRO A 35 4.38 -2.13 10.73
C PRO A 35 3.65 -2.81 9.57
N CYS A 36 2.34 -2.69 9.54
CA CYS A 36 1.51 -3.17 8.44
C CYS A 36 0.18 -2.41 8.40
N TYR A 37 -0.43 -2.33 7.23
CA TYR A 37 -1.77 -1.79 7.07
C TYR A 37 -2.47 -2.44 5.88
N LYS A 38 -3.81 -2.35 5.88
CA LYS A 38 -4.64 -2.60 4.72
C LYS A 38 -5.71 -1.53 4.64
N ALA A 39 -5.75 -0.87 3.51
CA ALA A 39 -6.77 0.11 3.19
C ALA A 39 -7.43 -0.23 1.86
N TYR A 40 -8.68 0.17 1.69
CA TYR A 40 -9.44 -0.07 0.48
C TYR A 40 -10.40 1.10 0.21
N TYR A 41 -10.91 1.13 -1.00
CA TYR A 41 -11.90 2.11 -1.41
C TYR A 41 -13.23 1.42 -1.67
N THR A 42 -14.31 1.94 -1.09
CA THR A 42 -15.67 1.48 -1.38
C THR A 42 -16.52 2.61 -1.92
N GLN A 43 -17.20 2.31 -3.00
CA GLN A 43 -18.24 3.16 -3.58
C GLN A 43 -19.22 2.28 -4.33
N SER A 44 -20.51 2.61 -4.28
CA SER A 44 -21.49 1.93 -5.15
C SER A 44 -21.31 2.36 -6.59
N GLY A 45 -21.01 1.40 -7.47
CA GLY A 45 -20.80 1.63 -8.89
C GLY A 45 -19.39 2.04 -9.29
N ALA A 46 -19.21 2.29 -10.57
CA ALA A 46 -17.92 2.72 -11.12
C ALA A 46 -17.51 4.10 -10.60
N TRP A 47 -16.24 4.27 -10.29
CA TRP A 47 -15.71 5.57 -9.93
C TRP A 47 -14.58 6.00 -10.86
N THR A 48 -14.64 7.26 -11.23
CA THR A 48 -13.54 7.95 -11.87
C THR A 48 -12.90 8.84 -10.82
N HIS A 49 -11.68 8.54 -10.46
CA HIS A 49 -10.99 9.34 -9.47
C HIS A 49 -10.39 10.58 -10.13
N ASN A 50 -11.02 11.72 -9.91
CA ASN A 50 -10.44 13.02 -10.26
C ASN A 50 -9.59 13.48 -9.06
N GLY A 51 -8.31 13.16 -9.07
CA GLY A 51 -7.40 13.60 -8.03
C GLY A 51 -7.31 15.11 -7.96
N ASN A 52 -7.47 15.66 -6.76
CA ASN A 52 -7.08 17.03 -6.46
C ASN A 52 -5.71 17.01 -5.77
N GLY A 53 -4.83 17.88 -6.17
CA GLY A 53 -3.53 18.07 -5.55
C GLY A 53 -2.45 17.15 -6.09
N ASN A 54 -2.40 15.90 -5.66
CA ASN A 54 -1.38 14.94 -6.08
C ASN A 54 -1.78 14.14 -7.34
N GLY A 55 -2.52 14.73 -8.24
CA GLY A 55 -2.92 14.23 -9.56
C GLY A 55 -3.30 12.75 -9.56
N ASN A 56 -4.56 12.40 -9.47
CA ASN A 56 -5.09 11.03 -9.54
C ASN A 56 -4.60 10.04 -8.47
N ALA A 57 -4.07 10.51 -7.34
CA ALA A 57 -3.77 9.64 -6.21
C ALA A 57 -5.06 8.97 -5.70
N VAL A 58 -5.01 7.66 -5.49
CA VAL A 58 -6.15 6.93 -4.93
C VAL A 58 -6.34 7.34 -3.48
N ARG A 59 -7.54 7.76 -3.14
CA ARG A 59 -7.93 8.19 -1.79
C ARG A 59 -8.73 7.09 -1.13
N PHE A 60 -8.04 6.19 -0.48
CA PHE A 60 -8.70 5.11 0.24
C PHE A 60 -9.59 5.68 1.35
N ASN A 61 -10.83 5.23 1.42
CA ASN A 61 -11.82 5.73 2.38
C ASN A 61 -12.11 4.77 3.52
N ASN A 62 -11.52 3.59 3.51
CA ASN A 62 -11.64 2.59 4.55
C ASN A 62 -10.28 2.00 4.91
N THR A 63 -10.09 1.71 6.18
CA THR A 63 -8.92 1.01 6.70
C THR A 63 -9.40 -0.24 7.42
N GLU A 64 -8.97 -1.42 6.98
CA GLU A 64 -9.32 -2.68 7.62
C GLU A 64 -8.48 -2.88 8.88
N PHE A 65 -7.19 -2.59 8.78
CA PHE A 65 -6.28 -2.53 9.92
C PHE A 65 -5.11 -1.59 9.63
N ASN A 66 -4.54 -1.05 10.70
CA ASN A 66 -3.32 -0.24 10.63
C ASN A 66 -2.48 -0.45 11.88
N GLN A 67 -1.24 -0.80 11.69
CA GLN A 67 -0.25 -0.95 12.74
C GLN A 67 0.95 -0.03 12.46
N GLY A 68 0.83 1.20 12.91
CA GLY A 68 1.89 2.19 12.94
C GLY A 68 2.02 3.12 11.76
N PHE A 69 1.42 2.87 10.58
CA PHE A 69 1.49 3.79 9.45
C PHE A 69 0.72 5.08 9.74
N ASP A 70 1.25 6.22 9.27
CA ASP A 70 0.51 7.48 9.25
C ASP A 70 -0.41 7.49 8.02
N LEU A 71 -1.70 7.36 8.28
CA LEU A 71 -2.78 7.37 7.31
C LEU A 71 -3.60 8.66 7.36
N THR A 72 -3.15 9.70 8.07
CA THR A 72 -3.88 10.96 8.27
C THR A 72 -4.32 11.58 6.94
N ASN A 73 -3.48 11.51 5.92
CA ASN A 73 -3.73 12.09 4.60
C ASN A 73 -4.22 11.09 3.55
N ILE A 74 -4.48 9.84 3.93
CA ILE A 74 -4.84 8.79 2.96
C ILE A 74 -6.12 9.11 2.19
N ASN A 75 -7.11 9.72 2.84
CA ASN A 75 -8.38 10.12 2.21
C ASN A 75 -8.34 11.55 1.62
N GLY A 76 -7.37 12.36 1.98
CA GLY A 76 -7.19 13.73 1.47
C GLY A 76 -6.33 13.78 0.22
N SER A 77 -5.10 13.34 0.31
CA SER A 77 -4.08 13.39 -0.75
C SER A 77 -3.60 12.00 -1.19
N GLY A 78 -4.07 10.94 -0.58
CA GLY A 78 -3.63 9.56 -0.85
C GLY A 78 -2.26 9.22 -0.25
N GLN A 79 -1.69 10.10 0.58
CA GLN A 79 -0.36 9.90 1.15
C GLN A 79 -0.36 8.93 2.31
N ILE A 80 0.63 8.04 2.31
CA ILE A 80 0.82 7.01 3.32
C ILE A 80 2.29 7.04 3.73
N SER A 81 2.56 7.25 5.03
CA SER A 81 3.91 7.37 5.56
C SER A 81 4.26 6.23 6.53
N PRO A 82 5.50 5.71 6.49
CA PRO A 82 5.92 4.62 7.36
C PRO A 82 6.25 5.12 8.77
N PRO A 83 6.11 4.29 9.81
CA PRO A 83 6.44 4.66 11.18
C PRO A 83 7.95 4.61 11.48
N VAL A 84 8.72 3.87 10.71
CA VAL A 84 10.18 3.70 10.87
C VAL A 84 10.85 3.60 9.51
N ASN A 85 12.14 3.92 9.47
CA ASN A 85 12.93 3.72 8.26
C ASN A 85 13.06 2.24 7.93
N GLY A 86 12.92 1.88 6.67
CA GLY A 86 13.04 0.49 6.24
C GLY A 86 12.57 0.23 4.82
N VAL A 87 12.73 -1.01 4.39
CA VAL A 87 12.23 -1.48 3.11
C VAL A 87 10.85 -2.11 3.29
N TYR A 88 9.88 -1.59 2.57
CA TYR A 88 8.49 -1.99 2.64
C TYR A 88 8.03 -2.68 1.37
N PHE A 89 7.35 -3.81 1.52
CA PHE A 89 6.62 -4.43 0.44
C PHE A 89 5.23 -3.78 0.34
N ILE A 90 4.93 -3.23 -0.83
CA ILE A 90 3.65 -2.58 -1.12
C ILE A 90 2.98 -3.31 -2.26
N SER A 91 1.71 -3.65 -2.10
CA SER A 91 0.89 -4.29 -3.11
C SER A 91 -0.46 -3.58 -3.20
N ALA A 92 -0.95 -3.37 -4.42
CA ALA A 92 -2.27 -2.82 -4.68
C ALA A 92 -2.96 -3.59 -5.80
N ARG A 93 -4.29 -3.72 -5.69
CA ARG A 93 -5.13 -4.37 -6.68
C ARG A 93 -6.31 -3.47 -7.01
N PHE A 94 -6.66 -3.42 -8.30
CA PHE A 94 -7.80 -2.66 -8.79
C PHE A 94 -8.65 -3.52 -9.72
N LEU A 95 -9.96 -3.43 -9.56
CA LEU A 95 -10.91 -3.88 -10.55
C LEU A 95 -11.18 -2.73 -11.51
N VAL A 96 -10.91 -2.93 -12.79
CA VAL A 96 -11.08 -1.94 -13.86
C VAL A 96 -12.33 -2.26 -14.65
N ASP A 97 -13.18 -1.27 -14.86
CA ASP A 97 -14.35 -1.40 -15.71
C ASP A 97 -14.03 -0.98 -17.15
N SER A 98 -13.91 -1.95 -18.03
CA SER A 98 -13.85 -1.73 -19.47
C SER A 98 -15.11 -2.22 -20.20
N SER A 99 -16.21 -2.39 -19.47
CA SER A 99 -17.46 -2.94 -20.04
C SER A 99 -18.06 -2.10 -21.16
N THR A 100 -17.82 -0.79 -21.14
CA THR A 100 -18.38 0.15 -22.12
C THR A 100 -17.37 0.63 -23.16
N SER A 101 -16.07 0.48 -22.91
CA SER A 101 -15.03 0.94 -23.83
C SER A 101 -13.71 0.20 -23.60
N ALA A 102 -12.95 0.02 -24.67
CA ALA A 102 -11.57 -0.43 -24.58
C ALA A 102 -10.65 0.72 -24.21
N GLY A 103 -9.53 0.43 -23.58
CA GLY A 103 -8.54 1.44 -23.20
C GLY A 103 -7.43 0.88 -22.32
N ASN A 104 -6.51 1.74 -21.95
CA ASN A 104 -5.45 1.38 -21.03
C ASN A 104 -5.89 1.64 -19.60
N ALA A 105 -5.50 0.75 -18.70
CA ALA A 105 -5.54 0.97 -17.26
C ALA A 105 -4.11 1.30 -16.78
N TYR A 106 -3.94 2.45 -16.13
CA TYR A 106 -2.65 2.93 -15.68
C TYR A 106 -2.64 3.07 -14.18
N VAL A 107 -1.77 2.30 -13.53
CA VAL A 107 -1.59 2.34 -12.07
C VAL A 107 -0.11 2.43 -11.76
N THR A 108 0.27 3.31 -10.83
CA THR A 108 1.64 3.45 -10.35
C THR A 108 1.70 3.50 -8.84
N ILE A 109 2.84 3.06 -8.30
CA ILE A 109 3.27 3.36 -6.95
C ILE A 109 4.36 4.42 -7.05
N GLN A 110 4.18 5.56 -6.39
CA GLN A 110 5.11 6.67 -6.47
C GLN A 110 5.54 7.14 -5.09
N LYS A 111 6.85 7.40 -4.94
CA LYS A 111 7.44 7.94 -3.72
C LYS A 111 7.53 9.46 -3.83
N ASN A 112 7.10 10.18 -2.78
CA ASN A 112 7.23 11.64 -2.66
C ASN A 112 6.70 12.42 -3.87
N TYR A 113 5.57 12.00 -4.42
CA TYR A 113 4.98 12.63 -5.58
C TYR A 113 4.22 13.92 -5.22
N THR A 114 4.60 15.05 -5.81
CA THR A 114 4.04 16.38 -5.51
C THR A 114 3.00 16.88 -6.52
N GLY A 115 2.70 16.11 -7.56
CA GLY A 115 1.70 16.50 -8.58
C GLY A 115 2.22 17.40 -9.70
N THR A 116 3.48 17.80 -9.66
CA THR A 116 4.11 18.60 -10.72
C THR A 116 4.95 17.74 -11.64
N SER A 117 4.84 17.95 -12.93
CA SER A 117 5.10 16.99 -13.99
C SER A 117 6.53 16.43 -14.18
N ALA A 118 7.33 16.97 -15.00
CA ALA A 118 8.44 16.32 -15.70
C ALA A 118 9.64 15.87 -14.82
N SER A 119 9.85 16.44 -13.64
CA SER A 119 10.98 16.13 -12.77
C SER A 119 10.76 14.89 -11.88
N GLN A 120 9.62 14.24 -11.97
CA GLN A 120 9.20 13.19 -11.04
C GLN A 120 9.27 11.77 -11.64
N ALA A 121 9.83 11.61 -12.82
CA ALA A 121 10.01 10.29 -13.44
C ALA A 121 10.80 9.32 -12.54
N ASN A 122 11.70 9.82 -11.72
CA ASN A 122 12.50 9.02 -10.79
C ASN A 122 11.73 8.55 -9.55
N ASN A 123 10.50 9.01 -9.36
CA ASN A 123 9.68 8.67 -8.19
C ASN A 123 8.71 7.50 -8.47
N TYR A 124 8.71 6.98 -9.70
CA TYR A 124 7.96 5.78 -10.05
C TYR A 124 8.66 4.55 -9.51
N MET A 125 8.04 3.91 -8.53
CA MET A 125 8.58 2.70 -7.90
C MET A 125 8.05 1.44 -8.60
N ALA A 126 6.86 1.50 -9.15
CA ALA A 126 6.27 0.46 -9.99
C ALA A 126 5.20 1.06 -10.91
N THR A 127 4.97 0.43 -12.05
CA THR A 127 3.95 0.84 -13.02
C THR A 127 3.33 -0.38 -13.67
N ALA A 128 1.99 -0.39 -13.77
CA ALA A 128 1.24 -1.32 -14.59
C ALA A 128 0.44 -0.52 -15.64
N TYR A 129 0.45 -0.99 -16.88
CA TYR A 129 -0.22 -0.29 -18.00
C TYR A 129 -0.86 -1.30 -18.96
N PRO A 130 -1.76 -2.18 -18.48
CA PRO A 130 -2.42 -3.14 -19.35
C PRO A 130 -3.44 -2.47 -20.27
N TYR A 131 -3.60 -3.02 -21.48
CA TYR A 131 -4.69 -2.66 -22.38
C TYR A 131 -5.88 -3.58 -22.11
N MET A 132 -7.07 -2.98 -21.92
CA MET A 132 -8.34 -3.66 -21.73
C MET A 132 -9.14 -3.63 -23.03
N THR A 133 -9.59 -4.79 -23.48
CA THR A 133 -10.22 -4.95 -24.81
C THR A 133 -11.67 -4.47 -24.91
N GLY A 134 -12.28 -4.08 -23.80
CA GLY A 134 -13.70 -3.73 -23.73
C GLY A 134 -14.60 -4.93 -23.42
N SER A 135 -15.84 -4.65 -23.09
CA SER A 135 -16.89 -5.63 -22.81
C SER A 135 -16.70 -6.52 -21.57
N GLN A 136 -15.79 -6.17 -20.67
CA GLN A 136 -15.49 -6.96 -19.46
C GLN A 136 -14.85 -6.11 -18.36
N PHE A 137 -14.79 -6.71 -17.18
CA PHE A 137 -13.97 -6.22 -16.09
C PHE A 137 -12.58 -6.87 -16.15
N GLY A 138 -11.58 -6.18 -15.65
CA GLY A 138 -10.23 -6.71 -15.55
C GLY A 138 -9.52 -6.29 -14.26
N ASP A 139 -8.60 -7.12 -13.81
CA ASP A 139 -7.77 -6.84 -12.65
C ASP A 139 -6.45 -6.17 -13.06
N VAL A 140 -6.04 -5.15 -12.28
CA VAL A 140 -4.69 -4.60 -12.33
C VAL A 140 -4.04 -4.83 -10.98
N ASN A 141 -2.95 -5.56 -10.95
CA ASN A 141 -2.15 -5.81 -9.76
C ASN A 141 -0.78 -5.16 -9.92
N ILE A 142 -0.32 -4.51 -8.86
CA ILE A 142 0.98 -3.85 -8.83
C ILE A 142 1.62 -4.09 -7.47
N SER A 143 2.90 -4.41 -7.45
CA SER A 143 3.66 -4.56 -6.21
C SER A 143 5.12 -4.19 -6.40
N THR A 144 5.76 -3.75 -5.33
CA THR A 144 7.17 -3.42 -5.31
C THR A 144 7.72 -3.38 -3.89
N LEU A 145 9.04 -3.33 -3.79
CA LEU A 145 9.76 -3.00 -2.57
C LEU A 145 10.21 -1.54 -2.65
N ILE A 146 9.99 -0.78 -1.59
CA ILE A 146 10.39 0.64 -1.52
C ILE A 146 11.18 0.86 -0.23
N ASP A 147 12.34 1.49 -0.36
CA ASP A 147 13.07 2.03 0.76
C ASP A 147 12.49 3.39 1.15
N LEU A 148 11.97 3.48 2.37
CA LEU A 148 11.29 4.65 2.91
C LEU A 148 11.91 5.05 4.25
N THR A 149 12.07 6.37 4.42
CA THR A 149 12.32 6.98 5.72
C THR A 149 11.03 7.52 6.32
N THR A 150 11.03 7.87 7.60
CA THR A 150 9.87 8.48 8.27
C THR A 150 9.46 9.85 7.70
N SER A 151 10.35 10.47 6.90
CA SER A 151 10.06 11.73 6.18
C SER A 151 9.44 11.51 4.81
N ASP A 152 9.44 10.27 4.32
CA ASP A 152 8.88 9.91 3.02
C ASP A 152 7.40 9.56 3.14
N TYR A 153 6.73 9.63 1.99
CA TYR A 153 5.42 9.04 1.78
C TYR A 153 5.38 8.36 0.42
N PHE A 154 4.41 7.51 0.22
CA PHE A 154 4.06 7.00 -1.10
C PHE A 154 2.58 7.20 -1.37
N ILE A 155 2.23 7.16 -2.64
CA ILE A 155 0.86 7.14 -3.13
C ILE A 155 0.68 5.99 -4.11
N ILE A 156 -0.55 5.52 -4.21
CA ILE A 156 -1.00 4.71 -5.34
C ILE A 156 -1.72 5.67 -6.29
N ARG A 157 -1.26 5.74 -7.52
CA ARG A 157 -1.81 6.66 -8.50
C ARG A 157 -2.48 5.89 -9.63
N LYS A 158 -3.66 6.34 -9.95
CA LYS A 158 -4.39 5.96 -11.14
C LYS A 158 -4.27 7.07 -12.17
N GLY A 159 -3.92 6.73 -13.40
CA GLY A 159 -4.00 7.63 -14.55
C GLY A 159 -4.76 6.96 -15.68
N ASP A 160 -5.62 7.62 -16.35
CA ASP A 160 -6.31 7.37 -17.62
C ASP A 160 -7.83 7.49 -17.56
N THR A 161 -8.52 7.01 -18.64
CA THR A 161 -9.93 7.26 -18.89
C THR A 161 -10.86 6.13 -18.44
N LEU A 162 -10.35 4.93 -18.14
CA LEU A 162 -11.21 3.82 -17.71
C LEU A 162 -11.64 3.97 -16.26
N PRO A 163 -12.91 3.76 -15.94
CA PRO A 163 -13.40 3.75 -14.57
C PRO A 163 -12.91 2.52 -13.82
N TYR A 164 -12.85 2.64 -12.48
CA TYR A 164 -12.47 1.57 -11.57
C TYR A 164 -13.63 1.28 -10.64
N TYR A 165 -13.77 0.03 -10.21
CA TYR A 165 -14.69 -0.34 -9.15
C TYR A 165 -13.97 -0.38 -7.81
N GLY A 166 -14.61 0.15 -6.78
CA GLY A 166 -14.13 0.02 -5.42
C GLY A 166 -14.51 -1.34 -4.85
N ASP A 167 -13.52 -2.04 -4.32
CA ASP A 167 -13.65 -3.22 -3.47
C ASP A 167 -12.95 -2.97 -2.14
#